data_695b97b3e43fa7a9ff5b31a23c73392e
#
_entry.id   695b97b3e43fa7a9ff5b31a23c73392e
#
_cell.length_a   1.000
_cell.length_b   1.000
_cell.length_c   1.000
_cell.angle_alpha   90.00
_cell.angle_beta   90.00
_cell.angle_gamma   90.00
#
_symmetry.space_group_name_H-M   'P 1'
#
loop_
_entity.id
_entity.type
_entity.pdbx_description
1 polymer ?
#
loop_
_entity_poly.entity_id
_entity_poly.type
_entity_poly.pdbx_seq_one_letter_code
_entity_poly.pdbx_strand_id
1 'polypeptide(L)'
;MFMLYFPKKAALFALALLLAACTNYADYSLQAYTYATEAKAKTLKLVSKANGSYSANRAAAEALLLDMDVAYEFANGIENNEEAADIWDKLRDPDGNLVGGFLTAWRTEFPGGVSADSAFIHEFKKNITFSFDRLICLEANKGQATACADIEQ
;
A
#
# COMPACT_ATOMS: atom_id res chain seq x y z
N MET A 1 -30.70 29.58 41.24
CA MET A 1 -29.27 29.27 41.18
C MET A 1 -29.10 27.82 41.63
N PHE A 2 -29.22 26.87 40.67
CA PHE A 2 -29.14 25.45 40.97
C PHE A 2 -27.67 25.00 40.83
N MET A 3 -27.02 24.70 41.95
CA MET A 3 -25.70 24.15 42.03
C MET A 3 -25.79 22.63 41.73
N LEU A 4 -25.42 22.24 40.52
CA LEU A 4 -25.30 20.83 40.11
C LEU A 4 -24.09 20.21 40.86
N TYR A 5 -24.39 19.41 41.86
CA TYR A 5 -23.41 18.63 42.61
C TYR A 5 -23.06 17.40 41.80
N PHE A 6 -21.99 17.46 40.99
CA PHE A 6 -21.44 16.26 40.30
C PHE A 6 -20.67 15.42 41.34
N PRO A 7 -21.06 14.17 41.58
CA PRO A 7 -20.32 13.31 42.52
C PRO A 7 -18.93 13.04 41.96
N LYS A 8 -17.90 13.26 42.78
CA LYS A 8 -16.47 13.06 42.41
C LYS A 8 -16.16 11.71 41.78
N LYS A 9 -16.99 10.67 42.05
CA LYS A 9 -16.91 9.35 41.46
C LYS A 9 -17.33 9.31 39.97
N ALA A 10 -18.25 10.18 39.53
CA ALA A 10 -18.67 10.25 38.14
C ALA A 10 -17.60 10.93 37.25
N ALA A 11 -16.86 11.89 37.78
CA ALA A 11 -15.76 12.53 37.08
C ALA A 11 -14.56 11.58 36.85
N LEU A 12 -14.27 10.69 37.80
CA LEU A 12 -13.25 9.65 37.67
C LEU A 12 -13.62 8.57 36.61
N PHE A 13 -14.90 8.22 36.52
CA PHE A 13 -15.40 7.29 35.52
C PHE A 13 -15.36 7.89 34.11
N ALA A 14 -15.68 9.15 33.93
CA ALA A 14 -15.60 9.86 32.67
C ALA A 14 -14.14 10.03 32.18
N LEU A 15 -13.20 10.26 33.09
CA LEU A 15 -11.77 10.35 32.78
C LEU A 15 -11.18 8.99 32.37
N ALA A 16 -11.63 7.88 32.96
CA ALA A 16 -11.20 6.54 32.61
C ALA A 16 -11.70 6.10 31.22
N LEU A 17 -12.88 6.57 30.80
CA LEU A 17 -13.44 6.33 29.46
C LEU A 17 -12.70 7.10 28.34
N LEU A 18 -12.10 8.24 28.66
CA LEU A 18 -11.33 9.03 27.71
C LEU A 18 -9.93 8.43 27.41
N LEU A 19 -9.42 7.57 28.29
CA LEU A 19 -8.13 6.88 28.10
C LEU A 19 -8.25 5.59 27.29
N ALA A 20 -9.47 5.11 27.02
CA ALA A 20 -9.71 3.90 26.24
C ALA A 20 -9.78 4.13 24.70
N ALA A 21 -9.66 5.37 24.25
CA ALA A 21 -9.58 5.70 22.82
C ALA A 21 -8.11 5.62 22.31
N CYS A 22 -7.35 4.60 22.73
CA CYS A 22 -6.14 4.23 22.04
C CYS A 22 -6.57 3.61 20.70
N THR A 23 -6.49 4.37 19.61
CA THR A 23 -6.54 3.80 18.27
C THR A 23 -5.34 2.85 18.16
N ASN A 24 -5.62 1.55 18.15
CA ASN A 24 -4.58 0.55 17.94
C ASN A 24 -4.16 0.63 16.48
N TYR A 25 -3.00 1.20 16.23
CA TYR A 25 -2.31 1.12 14.93
C TYR A 25 -1.16 0.13 15.07
N ALA A 26 -0.79 -0.52 13.96
CA ALA A 26 0.41 -1.32 13.91
C ALA A 26 1.65 -0.48 14.26
N ASP A 27 2.62 -1.09 14.93
CA ASP A 27 3.91 -0.46 15.19
C ASP A 27 4.72 -0.30 13.90
N TYR A 28 5.63 0.69 13.89
CA TYR A 28 6.57 0.86 12.77
C TYR A 28 7.42 -0.39 12.58
N SER A 29 7.48 -0.88 11.34
CA SER A 29 8.31 -1.99 10.94
C SER A 29 9.26 -1.56 9.82
N LEU A 30 10.58 -1.57 10.09
CA LEU A 30 11.58 -1.35 9.07
C LEU A 30 11.46 -2.35 7.91
N GLN A 31 11.06 -3.59 8.21
CA GLN A 31 10.89 -4.63 7.19
C GLN A 31 9.72 -4.30 6.25
N ALA A 32 8.56 -3.86 6.80
CA ALA A 32 7.41 -3.46 5.99
C ALA A 32 7.75 -2.25 5.10
N TYR A 33 8.40 -1.23 5.66
CA TYR A 33 8.89 -0.08 4.91
C TYR A 33 9.86 -0.47 3.79
N THR A 34 10.77 -1.40 4.08
CA THR A 34 11.75 -1.89 3.09
C THR A 34 11.04 -2.64 1.96
N TYR A 35 10.10 -3.53 2.26
CA TYR A 35 9.31 -4.21 1.24
C TYR A 35 8.60 -3.23 0.31
N ALA A 36 7.95 -2.20 0.86
CA ALA A 36 7.23 -1.21 0.06
C ALA A 36 8.15 -0.41 -0.87
N THR A 37 9.29 0.06 -0.35
CA THR A 37 10.26 0.86 -1.12
C THR A 37 10.95 0.05 -2.19
N GLU A 38 11.36 -1.19 -1.89
CA GLU A 38 11.99 -2.09 -2.85
C GLU A 38 11.02 -2.53 -3.95
N ALA A 39 9.79 -2.92 -3.59
CA ALA A 39 8.78 -3.31 -4.56
C ALA A 39 8.45 -2.16 -5.51
N LYS A 40 8.30 -0.92 -5.01
CA LYS A 40 8.13 0.27 -5.85
C LYS A 40 9.26 0.42 -6.85
N ALA A 41 10.51 0.36 -6.39
CA ALA A 41 11.69 0.53 -7.23
C ALA A 41 11.78 -0.57 -8.31
N LYS A 42 11.55 -1.83 -7.95
CA LYS A 42 11.53 -2.98 -8.87
C LYS A 42 10.41 -2.84 -9.89
N THR A 43 9.21 -2.44 -9.45
CA THR A 43 8.04 -2.23 -10.32
C THR A 43 8.30 -1.14 -11.36
N LEU A 44 8.73 0.05 -10.94
CA LEU A 44 8.99 1.16 -11.87
C LEU A 44 10.11 0.84 -12.87
N LYS A 45 11.13 0.09 -12.43
CA LYS A 45 12.17 -0.43 -13.31
C LYS A 45 11.60 -1.41 -14.33
N LEU A 46 10.65 -2.26 -13.94
CA LEU A 46 10.03 -3.23 -14.83
C LEU A 46 9.07 -2.54 -15.82
N VAL A 47 8.26 -1.58 -15.36
CA VAL A 47 7.41 -0.73 -16.23
C VAL A 47 8.24 -0.04 -17.30
N SER A 48 9.43 0.48 -16.97
CA SER A 48 10.31 1.12 -17.95
C SER A 48 10.85 0.18 -19.04
N LYS A 49 10.76 -1.14 -18.84
CA LYS A 49 11.16 -2.17 -19.79
C LYS A 49 10.02 -2.71 -20.64
N ALA A 50 8.79 -2.21 -20.43
CA ALA A 50 7.62 -2.73 -21.12
C ALA A 50 7.58 -2.41 -22.62
N ASN A 51 8.50 -1.58 -23.14
CA ASN A 51 8.71 -1.40 -24.56
C ASN A 51 9.39 -2.65 -25.23
N GLY A 52 9.96 -3.55 -24.42
CA GLY A 52 10.46 -4.85 -24.86
C GLY A 52 9.45 -5.98 -24.62
N SER A 53 9.77 -7.18 -25.07
CA SER A 53 8.88 -8.33 -24.92
C SER A 53 8.74 -8.76 -23.46
N TYR A 54 7.54 -9.21 -23.09
CA TYR A 54 7.28 -9.80 -21.78
C TYR A 54 8.17 -11.01 -21.52
N SER A 55 8.36 -11.86 -22.54
CA SER A 55 9.19 -13.07 -22.41
C SER A 55 10.64 -12.80 -21.99
N ALA A 56 11.21 -11.68 -22.44
CA ALA A 56 12.57 -11.27 -22.05
C ALA A 56 12.63 -10.76 -20.58
N ASN A 57 11.51 -10.38 -20.00
CA ASN A 57 11.41 -9.82 -18.65
C ASN A 57 10.64 -10.74 -17.68
N ARG A 58 10.22 -11.92 -18.16
CA ARG A 58 9.34 -12.84 -17.42
C ARG A 58 9.89 -13.21 -16.04
N ALA A 59 11.15 -13.58 -15.95
CA ALA A 59 11.76 -13.96 -14.66
C ALA A 59 11.73 -12.80 -13.64
N ALA A 60 11.93 -11.55 -14.11
CA ALA A 60 11.85 -10.39 -13.26
C ALA A 60 10.40 -10.06 -12.83
N ALA A 61 9.42 -10.30 -13.72
CA ALA A 61 8.00 -10.14 -13.41
C ALA A 61 7.53 -11.18 -12.37
N GLU A 62 7.89 -12.45 -12.56
CA GLU A 62 7.56 -13.52 -11.61
C GLU A 62 8.22 -13.32 -10.24
N ALA A 63 9.49 -12.87 -10.21
CA ALA A 63 10.17 -12.54 -8.96
C ALA A 63 9.50 -11.36 -8.24
N LEU A 64 9.07 -10.32 -8.96
CA LEU A 64 8.36 -9.19 -8.37
C LEU A 64 7.02 -9.62 -7.76
N LEU A 65 6.24 -10.45 -8.44
CA LEU A 65 4.98 -10.96 -7.91
C LEU A 65 5.20 -11.76 -6.63
N LEU A 66 6.22 -12.63 -6.59
CA LEU A 66 6.57 -13.37 -5.39
C LEU A 66 6.97 -12.43 -4.23
N ASP A 67 7.78 -11.41 -4.51
CA ASP A 67 8.16 -10.41 -3.50
C ASP A 67 6.92 -9.70 -2.93
N MET A 68 5.93 -9.40 -3.78
CA MET A 68 4.68 -8.77 -3.36
C MET A 68 3.79 -9.72 -2.55
N ASP A 69 3.74 -11.00 -2.91
CA ASP A 69 3.03 -12.02 -2.12
C ASP A 69 3.64 -12.14 -0.71
N VAL A 70 4.98 -12.18 -0.62
CA VAL A 70 5.68 -12.19 0.68
C VAL A 70 5.38 -10.92 1.49
N ALA A 71 5.37 -9.76 0.84
CA ALA A 71 5.06 -8.50 1.51
C ALA A 71 3.60 -8.42 1.99
N TYR A 72 2.66 -8.95 1.20
CA TYR A 72 1.26 -9.06 1.59
C TYR A 72 1.10 -9.96 2.81
N GLU A 73 1.66 -11.18 2.79
CA GLU A 73 1.57 -12.11 3.91
C GLU A 73 2.19 -11.52 5.17
N PHE A 74 3.31 -10.80 5.03
CA PHE A 74 3.93 -10.08 6.14
C PHE A 74 3.00 -8.99 6.69
N ALA A 75 2.42 -8.16 5.83
CA ALA A 75 1.53 -7.07 6.23
C ALA A 75 0.24 -7.60 6.88
N ASN A 76 -0.34 -8.66 6.30
CA ASN A 76 -1.56 -9.31 6.77
C ASN A 76 -1.36 -10.04 8.11
N GLY A 77 -0.13 -10.45 8.43
CA GLY A 77 0.23 -11.06 9.70
C GLY A 77 0.46 -10.09 10.85
N ILE A 78 0.46 -8.78 10.59
CA ILE A 78 0.64 -7.74 11.62
C ILE A 78 -0.73 -7.27 12.12
N GLU A 79 -0.94 -7.29 13.43
CA GLU A 79 -2.17 -6.81 14.05
C GLU A 79 -2.38 -5.31 13.79
N ASN A 80 -3.61 -4.89 13.48
CA ASN A 80 -4.00 -3.51 13.16
C ASN A 80 -3.28 -2.90 11.94
N ASN A 81 -3.00 -3.73 10.94
CA ASN A 81 -2.30 -3.34 9.71
C ASN A 81 -3.14 -3.59 8.44
N GLU A 82 -4.45 -3.67 8.57
CA GLU A 82 -5.39 -4.04 7.50
C GLU A 82 -5.28 -3.11 6.30
N GLU A 83 -5.09 -1.80 6.52
CA GLU A 83 -4.99 -0.83 5.42
C GLU A 83 -3.76 -1.09 4.53
N ALA A 84 -2.62 -1.42 5.11
CA ALA A 84 -1.43 -1.76 4.33
C ALA A 84 -1.58 -3.11 3.62
N ALA A 85 -2.19 -4.10 4.27
CA ALA A 85 -2.51 -5.39 3.66
C ALA A 85 -3.45 -5.23 2.47
N ASP A 86 -4.50 -4.41 2.59
CA ASP A 86 -5.43 -4.10 1.50
C ASP A 86 -4.74 -3.44 0.30
N ILE A 87 -3.77 -2.54 0.54
CA ILE A 87 -3.01 -1.92 -0.55
C ILE A 87 -2.14 -2.97 -1.25
N TRP A 88 -1.47 -3.85 -0.51
CA TRP A 88 -0.71 -4.95 -1.10
C TRP A 88 -1.57 -5.88 -1.93
N ASP A 89 -2.78 -6.23 -1.43
CA ASP A 89 -3.73 -7.08 -2.15
C ASP A 89 -4.13 -6.44 -3.49
N LYS A 90 -4.46 -5.16 -3.50
CA LYS A 90 -4.78 -4.41 -4.73
C LYS A 90 -3.58 -4.28 -5.67
N LEU A 91 -2.36 -4.10 -5.14
CA LEU A 91 -1.16 -4.00 -5.96
C LEU A 91 -0.89 -5.30 -6.75
N ARG A 92 -1.12 -6.47 -6.14
CA ARG A 92 -0.85 -7.77 -6.75
C ARG A 92 -2.02 -8.35 -7.56
N ASP A 93 -3.22 -7.78 -7.47
CA ASP A 93 -4.42 -8.26 -8.15
C ASP A 93 -4.21 -8.30 -9.69
N PRO A 94 -4.27 -9.50 -10.32
CA PRO A 94 -4.07 -9.64 -11.77
C PRO A 94 -5.19 -9.02 -12.62
N ASP A 95 -6.37 -8.80 -12.04
CA ASP A 95 -7.54 -8.21 -12.70
C ASP A 95 -7.67 -6.71 -12.39
N GLY A 96 -6.78 -6.17 -11.57
CA GLY A 96 -6.75 -4.77 -11.16
C GLY A 96 -6.07 -3.84 -12.16
N ASN A 97 -5.98 -2.56 -11.80
CA ASN A 97 -5.33 -1.51 -12.59
C ASN A 97 -3.96 -1.08 -12.00
N LEU A 98 -3.32 -1.99 -11.26
CA LEU A 98 -2.02 -1.80 -10.63
C LEU A 98 -0.99 -2.81 -11.14
N VAL A 99 -0.05 -3.24 -10.33
CA VAL A 99 1.09 -4.07 -10.79
C VAL A 99 0.65 -5.40 -11.39
N GLY A 100 -0.25 -6.13 -10.71
CA GLY A 100 -0.75 -7.42 -11.21
C GLY A 100 -1.44 -7.29 -12.56
N GLY A 101 -2.38 -6.34 -12.69
CA GLY A 101 -3.06 -6.08 -13.96
C GLY A 101 -2.13 -5.58 -15.06
N PHE A 102 -1.17 -4.70 -14.73
CA PHE A 102 -0.13 -4.28 -15.67
C PHE A 102 0.66 -5.47 -16.25
N LEU A 103 1.14 -6.36 -15.40
CA LEU A 103 1.91 -7.54 -15.82
C LEU A 103 1.05 -8.51 -16.60
N THR A 104 -0.22 -8.66 -16.26
CA THR A 104 -1.19 -9.48 -16.99
C THR A 104 -1.42 -8.93 -18.40
N ALA A 105 -1.72 -7.65 -18.52
CA ALA A 105 -1.94 -7.01 -19.82
C ALA A 105 -0.66 -7.02 -20.68
N TRP A 106 0.50 -6.75 -20.09
CA TRP A 106 1.76 -6.86 -20.82
C TRP A 106 1.99 -8.27 -21.37
N ARG A 107 1.67 -9.30 -20.58
CA ARG A 107 1.81 -10.70 -21.00
C ARG A 107 0.81 -11.10 -22.08
N THR A 108 -0.45 -10.65 -22.01
CA THR A 108 -1.55 -11.16 -22.84
C THR A 108 -1.91 -10.26 -24.01
N GLU A 109 -1.89 -8.94 -23.82
CA GLU A 109 -2.31 -7.97 -24.82
C GLU A 109 -1.10 -7.38 -25.59
N PHE A 110 0.02 -7.19 -24.89
CA PHE A 110 1.22 -6.57 -25.44
C PHE A 110 2.48 -7.46 -25.32
N PRO A 111 2.43 -8.77 -25.67
CA PRO A 111 3.54 -9.69 -25.40
C PRO A 111 4.86 -9.30 -26.07
N GLY A 112 4.80 -8.54 -27.16
CA GLY A 112 5.97 -8.02 -27.89
C GLY A 112 6.51 -6.69 -27.34
N GLY A 113 5.77 -6.07 -26.43
CA GLY A 113 6.06 -4.76 -25.86
C GLY A 113 5.03 -3.70 -26.25
N VAL A 114 5.01 -2.61 -25.49
CA VAL A 114 4.12 -1.46 -25.65
C VAL A 114 4.93 -0.17 -25.68
N SER A 115 4.54 0.81 -26.50
CA SER A 115 5.24 2.10 -26.56
C SER A 115 5.33 2.75 -25.18
N ALA A 116 6.51 3.23 -24.82
CA ALA A 116 6.76 3.92 -23.56
C ALA A 116 5.88 5.17 -23.40
N ASP A 117 5.51 5.82 -24.52
CA ASP A 117 4.68 7.03 -24.55
C ASP A 117 3.18 6.72 -24.70
N SER A 118 2.78 5.43 -24.58
CA SER A 118 1.36 5.06 -24.67
C SER A 118 0.58 5.53 -23.44
N ALA A 119 -0.70 5.84 -23.65
CA ALA A 119 -1.62 6.14 -22.55
C ALA A 119 -1.67 5.00 -21.52
N PHE A 120 -1.57 3.74 -21.99
CA PHE A 120 -1.49 2.56 -21.14
C PHE A 120 -0.34 2.65 -20.13
N ILE A 121 0.89 2.92 -20.59
CA ILE A 121 2.06 3.03 -19.70
C ILE A 121 1.90 4.21 -18.74
N HIS A 122 1.43 5.36 -19.23
CA HIS A 122 1.26 6.56 -18.41
C HIS A 122 0.25 6.34 -17.28
N GLU A 123 -0.89 5.72 -17.59
CA GLU A 123 -1.95 5.49 -16.61
C GLU A 123 -1.52 4.47 -15.55
N PHE A 124 -1.01 3.30 -15.97
CA PHE A 124 -0.52 2.31 -15.01
C PHE A 124 0.61 2.87 -14.12
N LYS A 125 1.56 3.58 -14.70
CA LYS A 125 2.66 4.19 -13.96
C LYS A 125 2.15 5.20 -12.93
N LYS A 126 1.17 6.03 -13.29
CA LYS A 126 0.54 6.99 -12.37
C LYS A 126 -0.12 6.26 -11.19
N ASN A 127 -1.00 5.30 -11.47
CA ASN A 127 -1.75 4.56 -10.47
C ASN A 127 -0.84 3.74 -9.53
N ILE A 128 0.14 3.06 -10.10
CA ILE A 128 1.15 2.29 -9.36
C ILE A 128 1.97 3.20 -8.44
N THR A 129 2.46 4.33 -8.96
CA THR A 129 3.25 5.28 -8.17
C THR A 129 2.45 5.79 -6.98
N PHE A 130 1.22 6.23 -7.23
CA PHE A 130 0.31 6.71 -6.19
C PHE A 130 0.08 5.65 -5.10
N SER A 131 -0.25 4.40 -5.49
CA SER A 131 -0.53 3.33 -4.54
C SER A 131 0.69 2.99 -3.67
N PHE A 132 1.88 2.95 -4.26
CA PHE A 132 3.11 2.75 -3.49
C PHE A 132 3.46 3.96 -2.61
N ASP A 133 3.24 5.21 -3.07
CA ASP A 133 3.49 6.40 -2.25
C ASP A 133 2.61 6.41 -1.00
N ARG A 134 1.33 6.03 -1.17
CA ARG A 134 0.42 5.87 -0.03
C ARG A 134 0.89 4.76 0.91
N LEU A 135 1.25 3.59 0.39
CA LEU A 135 1.74 2.47 1.18
C LEU A 135 3.01 2.85 1.97
N ILE A 136 4.00 3.46 1.30
CA ILE A 136 5.25 3.90 1.93
C ILE A 136 4.98 4.94 3.01
N CYS A 137 4.06 5.88 2.74
CA CYS A 137 3.66 6.87 3.75
C CYS A 137 3.05 6.19 4.98
N LEU A 138 2.12 5.25 4.79
CA LEU A 138 1.51 4.50 5.88
C LEU A 138 2.54 3.73 6.70
N GLU A 139 3.47 3.05 6.04
CA GLU A 139 4.54 2.31 6.72
C GLU A 139 5.52 3.23 7.47
N ALA A 140 5.80 4.42 6.93
CA ALA A 140 6.68 5.39 7.57
C ALA A 140 6.04 6.11 8.78
N ASN A 141 4.71 6.25 8.78
CA ASN A 141 3.97 7.08 9.74
C ASN A 141 2.95 6.26 10.56
N LYS A 142 3.29 5.03 10.93
CA LYS A 142 2.44 4.18 11.77
C LYS A 142 2.00 4.93 13.04
N GLY A 143 0.71 4.85 13.35
CA GLY A 143 0.12 5.57 14.49
C GLY A 143 -0.26 7.04 14.22
N GLN A 144 -0.03 7.55 13.01
CA GLN A 144 -0.39 8.92 12.60
C GLN A 144 -1.39 8.89 11.43
N ALA A 145 -2.64 8.54 11.71
CA ALA A 145 -3.69 8.29 10.69
C ALA A 145 -3.87 9.42 9.66
N THR A 146 -3.57 10.68 10.02
CA THR A 146 -3.76 11.83 9.14
C THR A 146 -2.53 12.20 8.32
N ALA A 147 -1.37 11.61 8.59
CA ALA A 147 -0.11 11.99 7.93
C ALA A 147 -0.10 11.71 6.42
N CYS A 148 -0.95 10.78 5.95
CA CYS A 148 -1.01 10.35 4.55
C CYS A 148 -2.32 10.77 3.83
N ALA A 149 -3.14 11.60 4.47
CA ALA A 149 -4.42 12.04 3.90
C ALA A 149 -4.25 12.94 2.65
N ASP A 150 -3.13 13.66 2.56
CA ASP A 150 -2.85 14.61 1.48
C ASP A 150 -2.23 13.95 0.23
N ILE A 151 -2.04 12.63 0.22
CA ILE A 151 -1.61 11.90 -0.99
C ILE A 151 -2.84 11.69 -1.86
N GLU A 152 -3.13 12.66 -2.75
CA GLU A 152 -4.24 12.64 -3.70
C GLU A 152 -3.79 12.06 -5.06
N GLN A 153 -4.77 11.49 -5.82
CA GLN A 153 -4.55 10.92 -7.17
C GLN A 153 -4.31 12.00 -8.23
#